data_6a1afae8af8e3a32d4ce981324ea35a8
#
_entry.id   6a1afae8af8e3a32d4ce981324ea35a8
#
_cell.length_a   1.000
_cell.length_b   1.000
_cell.length_c   1.000
_cell.angle_alpha   90.00
_cell.angle_beta   90.00
_cell.angle_gamma   90.00
#
_symmetry.space_group_name_H-M   'P 1'
#
loop_
_entity.id
_entity.type
_entity.pdbx_description
1 polymer ?
#
loop_
_entity_poly.entity_id
_entity_poly.type
_entity_poly.pdbx_seq_one_letter_code
_entity_poly.pdbx_strand_id
1 'polypeptide(L)'
;IIPDAGSNDVEQCKELREKGIDILILDHHICDRENPYAVIVNNQNGTYPNKELSGAGVVYKFLQAVDEDNWTDVADRYLDLVAVGNIGDVMDMHSHETKRLCTKGLARIVNPMICALVEANSFNIKGDPTINDVQFYIVPMMNALIRVGSSEQKKRMFRAMVGEEQTFQYTPTRGKNAGVTIDETLAQHVARECSSCKYQQNKAKDKAVAELQELIEKHGADQNKILFCNSTGILDNTLTGVVAIKLAEMYAKPCVLLRTFADEPDYYGGSMRNPDGSPIESLKEFLMSTGDFESVLGHDNAAGVKIKKENVPKAIADCNELLKNVTMSKEIVVDFDFDYSRLTVALPKTMYEMHKIWAQGISEPYFYIRNIPLAHSGCAPMGKNGNMWKYSDEEKGIDFVCFADNGRLIDWIEDSFEDDEVVTFYGDNYTKIINAVCRLSLNQYGNKVTPQAQIVDFEVI
;
A
#
# COMPACT_ATOMS: atom_id res chain seq x y z
N ILE A 1 -10.25 -12.15 26.66
CA ILE A 1 -9.21 -12.35 25.64
C ILE A 1 -9.03 -11.03 24.91
N ILE A 2 -7.79 -10.61 24.72
CA ILE A 2 -7.42 -9.37 24.01
C ILE A 2 -6.53 -9.77 22.82
N PRO A 3 -7.07 -9.78 21.59
CA PRO A 3 -6.29 -10.07 20.40
C PRO A 3 -5.64 -8.80 19.85
N ASP A 4 -4.45 -8.93 19.27
CA ASP A 4 -3.74 -7.91 18.49
C ASP A 4 -3.41 -6.61 19.26
N ALA A 5 -3.33 -6.68 20.58
CA ALA A 5 -3.01 -5.54 21.44
C ALA A 5 -2.77 -6.00 22.88
N GLY A 6 -2.23 -5.11 23.71
CA GLY A 6 -2.27 -5.21 25.16
C GLY A 6 -0.99 -5.69 25.83
N SER A 7 0.00 -6.16 25.08
CA SER A 7 1.26 -6.68 25.67
C SER A 7 1.94 -5.65 26.58
N ASN A 8 1.90 -4.37 26.23
CA ASN A 8 2.50 -3.27 26.98
C ASN A 8 1.55 -2.52 27.93
N ASP A 9 0.25 -2.90 27.98
CA ASP A 9 -0.77 -2.22 28.77
C ASP A 9 -0.82 -2.70 30.23
N VAL A 10 0.31 -2.61 30.91
CA VAL A 10 0.54 -3.16 32.25
C VAL A 10 -0.43 -2.60 33.29
N GLU A 11 -0.66 -1.28 33.30
CA GLU A 11 -1.51 -0.61 34.28
C GLU A 11 -2.99 -1.01 34.11
N GLN A 12 -3.45 -1.09 32.86
CA GLN A 12 -4.82 -1.51 32.53
C GLN A 12 -5.05 -2.98 32.90
N CYS A 13 -4.07 -3.84 32.63
CA CYS A 13 -4.11 -5.23 33.02
C CYS A 13 -4.16 -5.38 34.56
N LYS A 14 -3.38 -4.57 35.28
CA LYS A 14 -3.42 -4.54 36.75
C LYS A 14 -4.80 -4.18 37.27
N GLU A 15 -5.39 -3.09 36.76
CA GLU A 15 -6.75 -2.68 37.17
C GLU A 15 -7.81 -3.76 36.94
N LEU A 16 -7.73 -4.47 35.82
CA LEU A 16 -8.63 -5.57 35.50
C LEU A 16 -8.40 -6.76 36.44
N ARG A 17 -7.13 -7.09 36.73
CA ARG A 17 -6.77 -8.18 37.64
C ARG A 17 -7.24 -7.92 39.07
N GLU A 18 -7.15 -6.68 39.55
CA GLU A 18 -7.66 -6.25 40.86
C GLU A 18 -9.21 -6.39 40.95
N LYS A 19 -9.91 -6.34 39.80
CA LYS A 19 -11.36 -6.61 39.69
C LYS A 19 -11.70 -8.11 39.56
N GLY A 20 -10.69 -8.99 39.65
CA GLY A 20 -10.86 -10.44 39.56
C GLY A 20 -11.04 -10.98 38.13
N ILE A 21 -10.63 -10.22 37.11
CA ILE A 21 -10.71 -10.61 35.70
C ILE A 21 -9.44 -11.28 35.28
N ASP A 22 -9.49 -12.52 34.78
CA ASP A 22 -8.37 -13.19 34.15
C ASP A 22 -8.20 -12.66 32.70
N ILE A 23 -6.93 -12.42 32.32
CA ILE A 23 -6.59 -11.79 31.05
C ILE A 23 -5.67 -12.71 30.25
N LEU A 24 -6.10 -13.00 29.01
CA LEU A 24 -5.30 -13.65 27.97
C LEU A 24 -5.07 -12.67 26.83
N ILE A 25 -3.81 -12.38 26.53
CA ILE A 25 -3.38 -11.50 25.43
C ILE A 25 -2.78 -12.37 24.33
N LEU A 26 -3.27 -12.21 23.09
CA LEU A 26 -2.78 -12.86 21.88
C LEU A 26 -2.28 -11.78 20.93
N ASP A 27 -1.00 -11.41 21.03
CA ASP A 27 -0.46 -10.20 20.42
C ASP A 27 0.85 -10.49 19.67
N HIS A 28 1.28 -9.58 18.81
CA HIS A 28 2.50 -9.68 18.02
C HIS A 28 3.38 -8.42 18.08
N HIS A 29 2.95 -7.38 18.79
CA HIS A 29 3.74 -6.17 18.97
C HIS A 29 4.96 -6.40 19.86
N ILE A 30 6.00 -5.60 19.66
CA ILE A 30 7.21 -5.66 20.49
C ILE A 30 6.85 -5.32 21.94
N CYS A 31 7.31 -6.15 22.87
CA CYS A 31 7.10 -5.93 24.29
C CYS A 31 8.30 -5.20 24.89
N ASP A 32 8.09 -3.98 25.34
CA ASP A 32 9.12 -3.13 25.95
C ASP A 32 9.23 -3.35 27.46
N ARG A 33 8.25 -4.03 28.06
CA ARG A 33 8.18 -4.28 29.50
C ARG A 33 7.49 -5.59 29.84
N GLU A 34 7.83 -6.14 30.99
CA GLU A 34 7.15 -7.34 31.52
C GLU A 34 5.77 -6.97 32.07
N ASN A 35 4.77 -7.76 31.75
CA ASN A 35 3.40 -7.62 32.23
C ASN A 35 2.97 -8.86 33.04
N PRO A 36 3.09 -8.82 34.39
CA PRO A 36 2.79 -9.96 35.25
C PRO A 36 1.29 -10.18 35.51
N TYR A 37 0.43 -9.29 35.01
CA TYR A 37 -1.00 -9.32 35.30
C TYR A 37 -1.83 -10.05 34.25
N ALA A 38 -1.21 -10.50 33.16
CA ALA A 38 -1.86 -11.21 32.05
C ALA A 38 -1.05 -12.45 31.64
N VAL A 39 -1.75 -13.43 31.07
CA VAL A 39 -1.10 -14.49 30.28
C VAL A 39 -0.91 -13.95 28.87
N ILE A 40 0.32 -13.89 28.39
CA ILE A 40 0.67 -13.31 27.08
C ILE A 40 1.20 -14.40 26.17
N VAL A 41 0.55 -14.57 25.02
CA VAL A 41 1.04 -15.35 23.87
C VAL A 41 1.44 -14.33 22.82
N ASN A 42 2.74 -14.23 22.57
CA ASN A 42 3.29 -13.25 21.65
C ASN A 42 4.53 -13.84 20.96
N ASN A 43 4.55 -13.82 19.62
CA ASN A 43 5.63 -14.40 18.83
C ASN A 43 6.94 -13.59 18.92
N GLN A 44 6.90 -12.32 19.33
CA GLN A 44 8.11 -11.52 19.58
C GLN A 44 8.85 -11.99 20.83
N ASN A 45 8.14 -12.56 21.80
CA ASN A 45 8.70 -13.04 23.04
C ASN A 45 9.29 -14.47 22.90
N GLY A 46 10.31 -14.75 23.70
CA GLY A 46 10.87 -16.10 23.81
C GLY A 46 11.50 -16.63 22.52
N THR A 47 11.40 -17.94 22.33
CA THR A 47 12.15 -18.70 21.31
C THR A 47 11.33 -19.02 20.06
N TYR A 48 10.10 -18.51 19.92
CA TYR A 48 9.33 -18.77 18.71
C TYR A 48 10.05 -18.21 17.47
N PRO A 49 10.37 -19.07 16.47
CA PRO A 49 11.31 -18.68 15.42
C PRO A 49 10.73 -17.67 14.44
N ASN A 50 9.42 -17.69 14.22
CA ASN A 50 8.76 -16.79 13.29
C ASN A 50 8.27 -15.51 13.99
N LYS A 51 8.93 -14.38 13.69
CA LYS A 51 8.56 -13.05 14.19
C LYS A 51 7.55 -12.35 13.27
N GLU A 52 7.27 -12.91 12.11
CA GLU A 52 6.46 -12.34 11.04
C GLU A 52 5.03 -12.91 11.05
N LEU A 53 4.36 -12.88 12.20
CA LEU A 53 2.93 -13.18 12.34
C LEU A 53 2.19 -11.94 12.84
N SER A 54 1.09 -11.59 12.19
CA SER A 54 0.13 -10.62 12.72
C SER A 54 -0.61 -11.16 13.94
N GLY A 55 -1.38 -10.32 14.64
CA GLY A 55 -2.25 -10.79 15.71
C GLY A 55 -3.20 -11.90 15.27
N ALA A 56 -3.74 -11.86 14.03
CA ALA A 56 -4.53 -12.96 13.47
C ALA A 56 -3.71 -14.26 13.34
N GLY A 57 -2.43 -14.16 12.96
CA GLY A 57 -1.51 -15.30 12.91
C GLY A 57 -1.26 -15.90 14.29
N VAL A 58 -1.04 -15.05 15.31
CA VAL A 58 -0.86 -15.51 16.71
C VAL A 58 -2.12 -16.18 17.24
N VAL A 59 -3.30 -15.60 17.00
CA VAL A 59 -4.59 -16.23 17.36
C VAL A 59 -4.75 -17.59 16.71
N TYR A 60 -4.40 -17.72 15.43
CA TYR A 60 -4.44 -19.00 14.73
C TYR A 60 -3.51 -20.04 15.37
N LYS A 61 -2.27 -19.67 15.70
CA LYS A 61 -1.31 -20.59 16.37
C LYS A 61 -1.83 -21.01 17.73
N PHE A 62 -2.45 -20.12 18.48
CA PHE A 62 -3.11 -20.45 19.75
C PHE A 62 -4.28 -21.44 19.53
N LEU A 63 -5.12 -21.21 18.52
CA LEU A 63 -6.22 -22.13 18.19
C LEU A 63 -5.72 -23.50 17.75
N GLN A 64 -4.59 -23.58 17.02
CA GLN A 64 -3.98 -24.86 16.69
C GLN A 64 -3.56 -25.65 17.94
N ALA A 65 -2.98 -24.98 18.95
CA ALA A 65 -2.65 -25.65 20.21
C ALA A 65 -3.91 -26.13 20.96
N VAL A 66 -5.00 -25.35 20.93
CA VAL A 66 -6.30 -25.76 21.49
C VAL A 66 -6.87 -26.95 20.72
N ASP A 67 -6.74 -26.98 19.38
CA ASP A 67 -7.19 -28.11 18.57
C ASP A 67 -6.39 -29.40 18.91
N GLU A 68 -5.05 -29.30 19.08
CA GLU A 68 -4.22 -30.43 19.48
C GLU A 68 -4.63 -31.01 20.82
N ASP A 69 -4.88 -30.16 21.82
CA ASP A 69 -5.32 -30.58 23.16
C ASP A 69 -6.72 -31.24 23.17
N ASN A 70 -7.61 -30.79 22.28
CA ASN A 70 -9.00 -31.25 22.22
C ASN A 70 -9.27 -32.28 21.11
N TRP A 71 -8.25 -32.66 20.32
CA TRP A 71 -8.38 -33.58 19.17
C TRP A 71 -9.43 -33.07 18.15
N THR A 72 -9.40 -31.75 17.87
CA THR A 72 -10.28 -31.07 16.91
C THR A 72 -9.46 -30.50 15.75
N ASP A 73 -10.13 -30.03 14.71
CA ASP A 73 -9.54 -29.40 13.51
C ASP A 73 -10.41 -28.19 13.09
N VAL A 74 -10.44 -27.20 13.96
CA VAL A 74 -11.30 -26.01 13.78
C VAL A 74 -10.49 -24.84 13.26
N ALA A 75 -9.22 -24.70 13.68
CA ALA A 75 -8.37 -23.55 13.37
C ALA A 75 -8.23 -23.33 11.85
N ASP A 76 -8.04 -24.42 11.08
CA ASP A 76 -7.84 -24.34 9.62
C ASP A 76 -9.04 -23.78 8.83
N ARG A 77 -10.23 -23.72 9.45
CA ARG A 77 -11.42 -23.09 8.85
C ARG A 77 -11.30 -21.58 8.69
N TYR A 78 -10.36 -20.95 9.42
CA TYR A 78 -10.15 -19.50 9.45
C TYR A 78 -8.87 -19.07 8.74
N LEU A 79 -8.24 -19.96 7.97
CA LEU A 79 -6.98 -19.66 7.28
C LEU A 79 -7.09 -18.51 6.28
N ASP A 80 -8.23 -18.30 5.66
CA ASP A 80 -8.48 -17.15 4.78
C ASP A 80 -8.45 -15.82 5.56
N LEU A 81 -9.02 -15.78 6.76
CA LEU A 81 -8.93 -14.60 7.64
C LEU A 81 -7.49 -14.38 8.14
N VAL A 82 -6.77 -15.46 8.46
CA VAL A 82 -5.34 -15.39 8.83
C VAL A 82 -4.50 -14.83 7.69
N ALA A 83 -4.77 -15.28 6.46
CA ALA A 83 -4.10 -14.75 5.28
C ALA A 83 -4.35 -13.25 5.12
N VAL A 84 -5.61 -12.81 5.20
CA VAL A 84 -5.96 -11.39 5.10
C VAL A 84 -5.35 -10.58 6.25
N GLY A 85 -5.29 -11.12 7.47
CA GLY A 85 -4.66 -10.47 8.62
C GLY A 85 -3.15 -10.28 8.41
N ASN A 86 -2.41 -11.35 8.08
CA ASN A 86 -0.97 -11.25 7.84
C ASN A 86 -0.63 -10.33 6.67
N ILE A 87 -1.41 -10.35 5.59
CA ILE A 87 -1.22 -9.47 4.43
C ILE A 87 -1.57 -8.02 4.80
N GLY A 88 -2.67 -7.82 5.53
CA GLY A 88 -3.15 -6.50 5.93
C GLY A 88 -2.22 -5.76 6.88
N ASP A 89 -1.52 -6.51 7.71
CA ASP A 89 -0.53 -6.02 8.65
C ASP A 89 0.91 -6.03 8.08
N VAL A 90 1.02 -6.27 6.79
CA VAL A 90 2.27 -6.14 6.00
C VAL A 90 3.40 -7.04 6.52
N MET A 91 3.09 -8.26 6.97
CA MET A 91 4.08 -9.21 7.45
C MET A 91 5.02 -9.68 6.34
N ASP A 92 6.30 -9.88 6.66
CA ASP A 92 7.33 -10.26 5.70
C ASP A 92 7.14 -11.71 5.23
N MET A 93 6.98 -11.87 3.91
CA MET A 93 6.77 -13.18 3.26
C MET A 93 8.06 -13.96 2.98
N HIS A 94 9.23 -13.45 3.39
CA HIS A 94 10.44 -14.28 3.50
C HIS A 94 10.26 -15.35 4.59
N SER A 95 9.43 -15.10 5.61
CA SER A 95 9.03 -16.14 6.55
C SER A 95 8.25 -17.24 5.84
N HIS A 96 8.83 -18.43 5.79
CA HIS A 96 8.21 -19.60 5.15
C HIS A 96 6.84 -19.96 5.78
N GLU A 97 6.72 -19.84 7.11
CA GLU A 97 5.46 -20.12 7.79
C GLU A 97 4.39 -19.11 7.40
N THR A 98 4.68 -17.80 7.49
CA THR A 98 3.75 -16.73 7.15
C THR A 98 3.28 -16.85 5.71
N LYS A 99 4.22 -16.99 4.76
CA LYS A 99 3.91 -17.20 3.34
C LYS A 99 3.04 -18.44 3.11
N ARG A 100 3.36 -19.56 3.80
CA ARG A 100 2.56 -20.80 3.70
C ARG A 100 1.14 -20.60 4.21
N LEU A 101 0.95 -19.91 5.35
CA LEU A 101 -0.38 -19.62 5.89
C LEU A 101 -1.17 -18.76 4.92
N CYS A 102 -0.57 -17.69 4.38
CA CYS A 102 -1.22 -16.83 3.38
C CYS A 102 -1.60 -17.63 2.13
N THR A 103 -0.66 -18.40 1.57
CA THR A 103 -0.91 -19.17 0.34
C THR A 103 -2.03 -20.20 0.54
N LYS A 104 -2.03 -20.93 1.67
CA LYS A 104 -3.08 -21.90 1.99
C LYS A 104 -4.44 -21.23 2.20
N GLY A 105 -4.47 -20.11 2.92
CA GLY A 105 -5.71 -19.38 3.18
C GLY A 105 -6.33 -18.84 1.89
N LEU A 106 -5.52 -18.27 0.99
CA LEU A 106 -6.00 -17.76 -0.30
C LEU A 106 -6.40 -18.85 -1.28
N ALA A 107 -5.82 -20.04 -1.17
CA ALA A 107 -6.22 -21.19 -2.01
C ALA A 107 -7.65 -21.70 -1.70
N ARG A 108 -8.20 -21.37 -0.54
CA ARG A 108 -9.54 -21.75 -0.12
C ARG A 108 -10.20 -20.65 0.70
N ILE A 109 -10.70 -19.63 0.04
CA ILE A 109 -11.48 -18.58 0.67
C ILE A 109 -12.91 -19.10 0.91
N VAL A 110 -13.34 -19.12 2.15
CA VAL A 110 -14.66 -19.60 2.58
C VAL A 110 -15.46 -18.55 3.34
N ASN A 111 -14.78 -17.54 3.89
CA ASN A 111 -15.45 -16.47 4.61
C ASN A 111 -16.32 -15.64 3.66
N PRO A 112 -17.64 -15.49 3.93
CA PRO A 112 -18.56 -14.78 3.03
C PRO A 112 -18.16 -13.34 2.74
N MET A 113 -17.60 -12.65 3.74
CA MET A 113 -17.16 -11.26 3.58
C MET A 113 -15.96 -11.15 2.62
N ILE A 114 -14.97 -12.02 2.76
CA ILE A 114 -13.81 -12.03 1.86
C ILE A 114 -14.24 -12.42 0.44
N CYS A 115 -15.10 -13.44 0.28
CA CYS A 115 -15.68 -13.79 -1.03
C CYS A 115 -16.37 -12.58 -1.69
N ALA A 116 -17.19 -11.84 -0.95
CA ALA A 116 -17.89 -10.66 -1.46
C ALA A 116 -16.93 -9.51 -1.85
N LEU A 117 -15.85 -9.32 -1.11
CA LEU A 117 -14.81 -8.33 -1.46
C LEU A 117 -14.04 -8.73 -2.72
N VAL A 118 -13.71 -10.00 -2.89
CA VAL A 118 -13.08 -10.53 -4.12
C VAL A 118 -14.01 -10.34 -5.32
N GLU A 119 -15.28 -10.69 -5.19
CA GLU A 119 -16.30 -10.50 -6.23
C GLU A 119 -16.45 -9.01 -6.63
N ALA A 120 -16.49 -8.12 -5.64
CA ALA A 120 -16.55 -6.67 -5.85
C ALA A 120 -15.33 -6.12 -6.63
N ASN A 121 -14.21 -6.83 -6.60
CA ASN A 121 -12.97 -6.51 -7.31
C ASN A 121 -12.70 -7.40 -8.54
N SER A 122 -13.67 -8.12 -9.05
CA SER A 122 -13.54 -9.07 -10.18
C SER A 122 -12.98 -8.45 -11.47
N PHE A 123 -13.00 -7.12 -11.58
CA PHE A 123 -12.32 -6.42 -12.68
C PHE A 123 -10.78 -6.49 -12.55
N ASN A 124 -10.26 -6.34 -11.35
CA ASN A 124 -8.81 -6.34 -11.07
C ASN A 124 -8.30 -7.75 -10.75
N ILE A 125 -9.04 -8.50 -9.94
CA ILE A 125 -8.68 -9.85 -9.51
C ILE A 125 -9.24 -10.86 -10.52
N LYS A 126 -8.34 -11.54 -11.23
CA LYS A 126 -8.70 -12.56 -12.23
C LYS A 126 -8.35 -13.96 -11.70
N GLY A 127 -9.38 -14.76 -11.46
CA GLY A 127 -9.22 -16.10 -10.88
C GLY A 127 -8.99 -16.05 -9.36
N ASP A 128 -8.15 -16.95 -8.85
CA ASP A 128 -7.82 -17.00 -7.43
C ASP A 128 -6.97 -15.79 -7.04
N PRO A 129 -7.31 -15.07 -5.95
CA PRO A 129 -6.58 -13.90 -5.52
C PRO A 129 -5.15 -14.26 -5.07
N THR A 130 -4.21 -13.42 -5.44
CA THR A 130 -2.82 -13.47 -4.97
C THR A 130 -2.64 -12.65 -3.68
N ILE A 131 -1.47 -12.76 -3.03
CA ILE A 131 -1.12 -11.93 -1.88
C ILE A 131 -1.18 -10.44 -2.26
N ASN A 132 -0.65 -10.08 -3.43
CA ASN A 132 -0.70 -8.71 -3.93
C ASN A 132 -2.13 -8.23 -4.20
N ASP A 133 -3.01 -9.09 -4.74
CA ASP A 133 -4.42 -8.72 -4.94
C ASP A 133 -5.10 -8.38 -3.62
N VAL A 134 -4.85 -9.16 -2.58
CA VAL A 134 -5.40 -8.88 -1.25
C VAL A 134 -4.81 -7.59 -0.68
N GLN A 135 -3.49 -7.39 -0.80
CA GLN A 135 -2.78 -6.21 -0.29
C GLN A 135 -3.27 -4.91 -0.96
N PHE A 136 -3.49 -4.92 -2.27
CA PHE A 136 -3.79 -3.69 -3.02
C PHE A 136 -5.27 -3.46 -3.29
N TYR A 137 -6.11 -4.51 -3.29
CA TYR A 137 -7.53 -4.38 -3.61
C TYR A 137 -8.46 -4.69 -2.43
N ILE A 138 -8.18 -5.71 -1.62
CA ILE A 138 -9.09 -6.12 -0.52
C ILE A 138 -8.83 -5.30 0.76
N VAL A 139 -7.61 -5.34 1.28
CA VAL A 139 -7.22 -4.64 2.52
C VAL A 139 -7.52 -3.13 2.46
N PRO A 140 -7.21 -2.40 1.35
CA PRO A 140 -7.52 -0.98 1.28
C PRO A 140 -9.01 -0.63 1.32
N MET A 141 -9.88 -1.53 0.86
CA MET A 141 -11.34 -1.35 0.96
C MET A 141 -11.82 -1.50 2.40
N MET A 142 -11.35 -2.54 3.11
CA MET A 142 -11.65 -2.75 4.52
C MET A 142 -11.15 -1.58 5.36
N ASN A 143 -9.89 -1.17 5.16
CA ASN A 143 -9.28 -0.05 5.86
C ASN A 143 -10.00 1.28 5.59
N ALA A 144 -10.54 1.49 4.39
CA ALA A 144 -11.33 2.68 4.09
C ALA A 144 -12.62 2.73 4.92
N LEU A 145 -13.36 1.63 5.03
CA LEU A 145 -14.56 1.57 5.87
C LEU A 145 -14.21 1.77 7.36
N ILE A 146 -13.12 1.15 7.84
CA ILE A 146 -12.65 1.33 9.23
C ILE A 146 -12.31 2.80 9.51
N ARG A 147 -11.71 3.52 8.56
CA ARG A 147 -11.29 4.92 8.75
C ARG A 147 -12.43 5.92 8.61
N VAL A 148 -13.24 5.82 7.56
CA VAL A 148 -14.25 6.84 7.23
C VAL A 148 -15.70 6.39 7.40
N GLY A 149 -15.94 5.09 7.62
CA GLY A 149 -17.26 4.53 7.83
C GLY A 149 -17.86 4.90 9.19
N SER A 150 -19.19 4.93 9.28
CA SER A 150 -19.92 5.12 10.51
C SER A 150 -19.75 3.93 11.47
N SER A 151 -20.06 4.13 12.75
CA SER A 151 -20.03 3.05 13.75
C SER A 151 -20.92 1.87 13.35
N GLU A 152 -22.08 2.13 12.73
CA GLU A 152 -22.99 1.07 12.27
C GLU A 152 -22.41 0.27 11.09
N GLN A 153 -21.70 0.94 10.17
CA GLN A 153 -21.00 0.25 9.08
C GLN A 153 -19.88 -0.64 9.61
N LYS A 154 -19.10 -0.16 10.57
CA LYS A 154 -18.04 -0.95 11.24
C LYS A 154 -18.60 -2.18 11.94
N LYS A 155 -19.72 -2.04 12.66
CA LYS A 155 -20.43 -3.16 13.30
C LYS A 155 -20.95 -4.16 12.25
N ARG A 156 -21.54 -3.69 11.15
CA ARG A 156 -21.98 -4.58 10.07
C ARG A 156 -20.81 -5.36 9.45
N MET A 157 -19.66 -4.70 9.25
CA MET A 157 -18.48 -5.39 8.74
C MET A 157 -18.03 -6.51 9.70
N PHE A 158 -17.98 -6.24 11.00
CA PHE A 158 -17.68 -7.28 11.99
C PHE A 158 -18.67 -8.44 11.93
N ARG A 159 -19.98 -8.15 11.86
CA ARG A 159 -21.04 -9.18 11.75
C ARG A 159 -20.89 -10.00 10.45
N ALA A 160 -20.54 -9.37 9.32
CA ALA A 160 -20.27 -10.06 8.07
C ALA A 160 -19.03 -10.97 8.16
N MET A 161 -17.96 -10.51 8.85
CA MET A 161 -16.73 -11.29 9.07
C MET A 161 -16.97 -12.53 9.94
N VAL A 162 -17.86 -12.47 10.92
CA VAL A 162 -18.22 -13.64 11.74
C VAL A 162 -19.30 -14.52 11.07
N GLY A 163 -19.70 -14.21 9.84
CA GLY A 163 -20.60 -15.04 9.05
C GLY A 163 -22.08 -14.88 9.41
N GLU A 164 -22.48 -13.75 10.00
CA GLU A 164 -23.90 -13.51 10.29
C GLU A 164 -24.70 -13.37 8.99
N GLU A 165 -25.85 -14.04 8.93
CA GLU A 165 -26.74 -14.03 7.77
C GLU A 165 -27.81 -12.95 7.93
N GLN A 166 -27.87 -12.04 6.96
CA GLN A 166 -28.92 -11.02 6.83
C GLN A 166 -29.08 -10.66 5.35
N THR A 167 -30.32 -10.37 4.93
CA THR A 167 -30.64 -9.97 3.56
C THR A 167 -31.05 -8.49 3.52
N PHE A 168 -30.60 -7.79 2.48
CA PHE A 168 -30.89 -6.39 2.19
C PHE A 168 -31.50 -6.26 0.80
N GLN A 169 -32.42 -5.31 0.63
CA GLN A 169 -32.93 -4.92 -0.68
C GLN A 169 -32.03 -3.81 -1.25
N TYR A 170 -31.55 -4.01 -2.46
CA TYR A 170 -30.71 -3.02 -3.15
C TYR A 170 -31.15 -2.82 -4.60
N THR A 171 -31.28 -1.55 -5.01
CA THR A 171 -31.59 -1.19 -6.39
C THR A 171 -30.37 -0.47 -7.00
N PRO A 172 -29.57 -1.14 -7.84
CA PRO A 172 -28.45 -0.51 -8.51
C PRO A 172 -28.89 0.65 -9.41
N THR A 173 -28.13 1.75 -9.39
CA THR A 173 -28.38 2.90 -10.26
C THR A 173 -27.61 2.83 -11.59
N ARG A 174 -26.67 1.89 -11.72
CA ARG A 174 -25.81 1.70 -12.90
C ARG A 174 -25.55 0.21 -13.15
N GLY A 175 -25.09 -0.11 -14.34
CA GLY A 175 -24.74 -1.48 -14.73
C GLY A 175 -25.93 -2.26 -15.29
N LYS A 176 -25.73 -3.57 -15.49
CA LYS A 176 -26.70 -4.47 -16.14
C LYS A 176 -28.05 -4.56 -15.41
N ASN A 177 -28.04 -4.42 -14.08
CA ASN A 177 -29.23 -4.52 -13.23
C ASN A 177 -29.75 -3.14 -12.78
N ALA A 178 -29.41 -2.04 -13.47
CA ALA A 178 -29.86 -0.70 -13.11
C ALA A 178 -31.37 -0.63 -13.05
N GLY A 179 -31.93 -0.13 -11.93
CA GLY A 179 -33.37 0.00 -11.70
C GLY A 179 -34.10 -1.27 -11.27
N VAL A 180 -33.40 -2.41 -11.18
CA VAL A 180 -33.97 -3.69 -10.69
C VAL A 180 -33.57 -3.90 -9.25
N THR A 181 -34.57 -4.08 -8.36
CA THR A 181 -34.28 -4.41 -6.95
C THR A 181 -33.85 -5.87 -6.85
N ILE A 182 -32.71 -6.08 -6.19
CA ILE A 182 -32.11 -7.40 -5.96
C ILE A 182 -31.93 -7.62 -4.46
N ASP A 183 -31.94 -8.89 -4.05
CA ASP A 183 -31.54 -9.29 -2.70
C ASP A 183 -30.02 -9.37 -2.64
N GLU A 184 -29.41 -8.70 -1.67
CA GLU A 184 -27.99 -8.83 -1.35
C GLU A 184 -27.79 -9.39 0.04
N THR A 185 -26.79 -10.25 0.24
CA THR A 185 -26.40 -10.75 1.56
C THR A 185 -25.74 -9.64 2.37
N LEU A 186 -25.64 -9.81 3.70
CA LEU A 186 -24.89 -8.88 4.57
C LEU A 186 -23.46 -8.66 4.06
N ALA A 187 -22.76 -9.71 3.63
CA ALA A 187 -21.42 -9.63 3.08
C ALA A 187 -21.34 -8.78 1.79
N GLN A 188 -22.27 -8.98 0.84
CA GLN A 188 -22.36 -8.18 -0.39
C GLN A 188 -22.70 -6.72 -0.09
N HIS A 189 -23.65 -6.49 0.84
CA HIS A 189 -23.98 -5.15 1.30
C HIS A 189 -22.76 -4.41 1.85
N VAL A 190 -22.02 -5.05 2.75
CA VAL A 190 -20.82 -4.46 3.38
C VAL A 190 -19.68 -4.29 2.36
N ALA A 191 -19.46 -5.22 1.43
CA ALA A 191 -18.47 -5.07 0.37
C ALA A 191 -18.76 -3.82 -0.50
N ARG A 192 -20.04 -3.54 -0.80
CA ARG A 192 -20.47 -2.31 -1.48
C ARG A 192 -20.24 -1.06 -0.61
N GLU A 193 -20.49 -1.14 0.71
CA GLU A 193 -20.16 -0.05 1.64
C GLU A 193 -18.64 0.21 1.66
N CYS A 194 -17.80 -0.83 1.70
CA CYS A 194 -16.34 -0.71 1.60
C CYS A 194 -15.90 0.00 0.33
N SER A 195 -16.49 -0.38 -0.82
CA SER A 195 -16.24 0.27 -2.12
C SER A 195 -16.60 1.76 -2.09
N SER A 196 -17.76 2.09 -1.50
CA SER A 196 -18.22 3.49 -1.36
C SER A 196 -17.29 4.29 -0.45
N CYS A 197 -16.90 3.73 0.70
CA CYS A 197 -15.94 4.36 1.63
C CYS A 197 -14.57 4.57 0.96
N LYS A 198 -14.09 3.60 0.18
CA LYS A 198 -12.84 3.73 -0.58
C LYS A 198 -12.91 4.86 -1.60
N TYR A 199 -14.01 4.95 -2.34
CA TYR A 199 -14.23 6.04 -3.28
C TYR A 199 -14.24 7.41 -2.59
N GLN A 200 -14.97 7.54 -1.46
CA GLN A 200 -15.03 8.78 -0.67
C GLN A 200 -13.63 9.14 -0.11
N GLN A 201 -12.92 8.15 0.42
CA GLN A 201 -11.54 8.33 0.92
C GLN A 201 -10.61 8.84 -0.19
N ASN A 202 -10.65 8.23 -1.38
CA ASN A 202 -9.83 8.66 -2.51
C ASN A 202 -10.17 10.09 -2.94
N LYS A 203 -11.45 10.42 -3.04
CA LYS A 203 -11.90 11.78 -3.39
C LYS A 203 -11.44 12.82 -2.36
N ALA A 204 -11.54 12.51 -1.06
CA ALA A 204 -11.07 13.39 0.01
C ALA A 204 -9.54 13.54 -0.01
N LYS A 205 -8.82 12.42 -0.21
CA LYS A 205 -7.36 12.39 -0.36
C LYS A 205 -6.91 13.26 -1.54
N ASP A 206 -7.49 13.06 -2.72
CA ASP A 206 -7.06 13.77 -3.94
C ASP A 206 -7.31 15.29 -3.82
N LYS A 207 -8.45 15.68 -3.22
CA LYS A 207 -8.72 17.08 -2.90
C LYS A 207 -7.69 17.67 -1.94
N ALA A 208 -7.40 16.96 -0.84
CA ALA A 208 -6.44 17.43 0.16
C ALA A 208 -5.02 17.51 -0.39
N VAL A 209 -4.62 16.55 -1.23
CA VAL A 209 -3.31 16.58 -1.90
C VAL A 209 -3.19 17.81 -2.79
N ALA A 210 -4.19 18.13 -3.62
CA ALA A 210 -4.16 19.31 -4.48
C ALA A 210 -4.06 20.62 -3.66
N GLU A 211 -4.84 20.75 -2.58
CA GLU A 211 -4.81 21.93 -1.71
C GLU A 211 -3.46 22.05 -0.97
N LEU A 212 -2.89 20.95 -0.51
CA LEU A 212 -1.58 20.95 0.14
C LEU A 212 -0.44 21.23 -0.84
N GLN A 213 -0.53 20.80 -2.10
CA GLN A 213 0.46 21.13 -3.13
C GLN A 213 0.54 22.64 -3.37
N GLU A 214 -0.61 23.33 -3.49
CA GLU A 214 -0.64 24.78 -3.62
C GLU A 214 0.04 25.49 -2.43
N LEU A 215 -0.15 24.95 -1.20
CA LEU A 215 0.50 25.48 0.01
C LEU A 215 2.00 25.20 0.04
N ILE A 216 2.42 24.00 -0.36
CA ILE A 216 3.83 23.59 -0.43
C ILE A 216 4.60 24.52 -1.38
N GLU A 217 4.08 24.70 -2.59
CA GLU A 217 4.68 25.58 -3.61
C GLU A 217 4.70 27.05 -3.15
N LYS A 218 3.59 27.52 -2.61
CA LYS A 218 3.46 28.91 -2.11
C LYS A 218 4.45 29.25 -1.01
N HIS A 219 4.75 28.28 -0.14
CA HIS A 219 5.66 28.48 1.01
C HIS A 219 7.08 27.96 0.76
N GLY A 220 7.37 27.40 -0.40
CA GLY A 220 8.67 26.82 -0.73
C GLY A 220 9.05 25.62 0.16
N ALA A 221 8.05 24.90 0.69
CA ALA A 221 8.29 23.76 1.58
C ALA A 221 8.94 22.57 0.83
N ASP A 222 8.78 22.50 -0.47
CA ASP A 222 9.44 21.55 -1.38
C ASP A 222 10.96 21.71 -1.45
N GLN A 223 11.50 22.87 -1.05
CA GLN A 223 12.95 23.10 -0.99
C GLN A 223 13.61 22.41 0.20
N ASN A 224 12.84 22.00 1.22
CA ASN A 224 13.37 21.29 2.38
C ASN A 224 13.73 19.83 2.05
N LYS A 225 14.66 19.27 2.82
CA LYS A 225 15.04 17.85 2.72
C LYS A 225 13.92 16.91 3.15
N ILE A 226 13.16 17.30 4.15
CA ILE A 226 11.93 16.64 4.61
C ILE A 226 10.77 17.61 4.39
N LEU A 227 9.68 17.11 3.84
CA LEU A 227 8.47 17.88 3.57
C LEU A 227 7.65 18.03 4.86
N PHE A 228 7.66 19.23 5.46
CA PHE A 228 6.79 19.57 6.59
C PHE A 228 5.56 20.33 6.12
N CYS A 229 4.37 19.77 6.38
CA CYS A 229 3.11 20.41 5.98
C CYS A 229 2.12 20.40 7.12
N ASN A 230 1.27 21.43 7.20
CA ASN A 230 0.18 21.51 8.17
C ASN A 230 -1.15 21.27 7.45
N SER A 231 -1.84 20.20 7.83
CA SER A 231 -3.12 19.78 7.25
C SER A 231 -4.35 20.18 8.09
N THR A 232 -4.16 21.02 9.12
CA THR A 232 -5.25 21.47 10.00
C THR A 232 -6.34 22.16 9.20
N GLY A 233 -7.57 21.66 9.28
CA GLY A 233 -8.73 22.19 8.57
C GLY A 233 -8.85 21.76 7.10
N ILE A 234 -7.87 21.05 6.55
CA ILE A 234 -7.87 20.59 5.15
C ILE A 234 -8.42 19.17 5.04
N LEU A 235 -8.05 18.27 5.96
CA LEU A 235 -8.49 16.88 5.92
C LEU A 235 -8.82 16.32 7.30
N ASP A 236 -9.59 15.23 7.29
CA ASP A 236 -9.89 14.48 8.50
C ASP A 236 -8.62 13.82 9.07
N ASN A 237 -8.54 13.76 10.39
CA ASN A 237 -7.39 13.21 11.12
C ASN A 237 -7.07 11.76 10.75
N THR A 238 -8.07 10.98 10.37
CA THR A 238 -7.92 9.56 9.98
C THR A 238 -7.22 9.37 8.63
N LEU A 239 -7.08 10.45 7.84
CA LEU A 239 -6.49 10.42 6.50
C LEU A 239 -5.07 10.98 6.44
N THR A 240 -4.52 11.51 7.54
CA THR A 240 -3.17 12.13 7.54
C THR A 240 -2.09 11.18 7.00
N GLY A 241 -2.07 9.91 7.43
CA GLY A 241 -1.10 8.93 6.94
C GLY A 241 -1.23 8.60 5.46
N VAL A 242 -2.48 8.58 4.93
CA VAL A 242 -2.74 8.27 3.50
C VAL A 242 -2.36 9.44 2.59
N VAL A 243 -2.49 10.67 3.08
CA VAL A 243 -2.07 11.88 2.36
C VAL A 243 -0.55 12.06 2.48
N ALA A 244 0.03 11.81 3.65
CA ALA A 244 1.47 11.92 3.87
C ALA A 244 2.28 11.00 2.94
N ILE A 245 1.86 9.73 2.75
CA ILE A 245 2.56 8.84 1.82
C ILE A 245 2.42 9.33 0.37
N LYS A 246 1.24 9.82 -0.02
CA LYS A 246 1.04 10.35 -1.36
C LYS A 246 1.92 11.55 -1.66
N LEU A 247 2.06 12.49 -0.71
CA LEU A 247 2.98 13.62 -0.84
C LEU A 247 4.44 13.17 -0.85
N ALA A 248 4.81 12.21 0.01
CA ALA A 248 6.17 11.67 0.04
C ALA A 248 6.58 11.05 -1.31
N GLU A 249 5.67 10.29 -1.94
CA GLU A 249 5.88 9.70 -3.26
C GLU A 249 5.99 10.77 -4.37
N MET A 250 5.12 11.79 -4.34
CA MET A 250 5.07 12.84 -5.36
C MET A 250 6.32 13.72 -5.37
N TYR A 251 6.84 14.04 -4.17
CA TYR A 251 8.04 14.88 -4.04
C TYR A 251 9.34 14.07 -3.92
N ALA A 252 9.25 12.74 -3.91
CA ALA A 252 10.37 11.81 -3.65
C ALA A 252 11.16 12.19 -2.38
N LYS A 253 10.46 12.63 -1.33
CA LYS A 253 11.02 13.10 -0.05
C LYS A 253 10.22 12.57 1.13
N PRO A 254 10.84 12.34 2.28
CA PRO A 254 10.08 12.07 3.50
C PRO A 254 9.10 13.20 3.80
N CYS A 255 7.92 12.84 4.30
CA CYS A 255 6.85 13.78 4.63
C CYS A 255 6.43 13.67 6.09
N VAL A 256 6.36 14.80 6.77
CA VAL A 256 5.78 14.99 8.11
C VAL A 256 4.53 15.84 7.96
N LEU A 257 3.37 15.23 7.97
CA LEU A 257 2.09 15.91 7.84
C LEU A 257 1.49 16.18 9.22
N LEU A 258 1.51 17.42 9.63
CA LEU A 258 1.12 17.91 10.95
C LEU A 258 -0.37 18.30 11.00
N ARG A 259 -0.96 18.24 12.19
CA ARG A 259 -2.30 18.73 12.52
C ARG A 259 -2.38 19.18 13.97
N THR A 260 -3.34 20.02 14.31
CA THR A 260 -3.62 20.42 15.70
C THR A 260 -4.33 19.30 16.49
N PHE A 261 -4.06 19.24 17.79
CA PHE A 261 -4.87 18.53 18.76
C PHE A 261 -5.88 19.48 19.41
N ALA A 262 -7.11 19.00 19.66
CA ALA A 262 -8.11 19.79 20.37
C ALA A 262 -7.74 19.99 21.85
N ASP A 263 -7.19 18.95 22.47
CA ASP A 263 -6.91 18.91 23.91
C ASP A 263 -5.48 19.38 24.27
N GLU A 264 -4.60 19.56 23.29
CA GLU A 264 -3.22 19.96 23.48
C GLU A 264 -2.86 21.12 22.50
N PRO A 265 -3.26 22.35 22.80
CA PRO A 265 -3.14 23.49 21.87
C PRO A 265 -1.69 23.88 21.53
N ASP A 266 -0.73 23.53 22.38
CA ASP A 266 0.70 23.86 22.17
C ASP A 266 1.44 22.83 21.32
N TYR A 267 0.78 21.74 20.96
CA TYR A 267 1.37 20.66 20.18
C TYR A 267 0.72 20.54 18.79
N TYR A 268 1.52 20.04 17.87
CA TYR A 268 1.04 19.38 16.67
C TYR A 268 1.22 17.87 16.83
N GLY A 269 0.20 17.12 16.42
CA GLY A 269 0.34 15.71 16.10
C GLY A 269 0.34 15.53 14.60
N GLY A 270 0.55 14.29 14.14
CA GLY A 270 0.52 14.04 12.72
C GLY A 270 0.99 12.65 12.35
N SER A 271 1.31 12.51 11.07
CA SER A 271 1.86 11.28 10.52
C SER A 271 3.13 11.58 9.75
N MET A 272 4.15 10.75 9.96
CA MET A 272 5.32 10.76 9.09
C MET A 272 5.28 9.59 8.12
N ARG A 273 5.81 9.77 6.92
CA ARG A 273 6.00 8.73 5.91
C ARG A 273 7.30 8.95 5.17
N ASN A 274 8.03 7.84 4.97
CA ASN A 274 9.23 7.80 4.16
C ASN A 274 8.89 7.11 2.84
N PRO A 275 9.24 7.67 1.67
CA PRO A 275 8.99 7.00 0.40
C PRO A 275 9.96 5.83 0.21
N ASP A 276 9.56 4.84 -0.57
CA ASP A 276 10.44 3.76 -0.99
C ASP A 276 11.64 4.29 -1.76
N GLY A 277 12.83 3.74 -1.49
CA GLY A 277 14.08 4.20 -2.09
C GLY A 277 14.63 5.50 -1.48
N SER A 278 14.10 5.94 -0.34
CA SER A 278 14.66 7.06 0.43
C SER A 278 16.08 6.75 0.94
N PRO A 279 17.00 7.71 0.92
CA PRO A 279 18.33 7.54 1.52
C PRO A 279 18.32 7.49 3.05
N ILE A 280 17.16 7.68 3.68
CA ILE A 280 16.98 7.57 5.14
C ILE A 280 16.41 6.19 5.46
N GLU A 281 17.18 5.32 6.08
CA GLU A 281 16.76 3.94 6.41
C GLU A 281 15.60 3.91 7.42
N SER A 282 15.72 4.65 8.52
CA SER A 282 14.68 4.81 9.55
C SER A 282 14.37 6.29 9.76
N LEU A 283 13.26 6.76 9.22
CA LEU A 283 12.81 8.14 9.43
C LEU A 283 12.44 8.38 10.89
N LYS A 284 11.94 7.37 11.59
CA LYS A 284 11.63 7.42 13.03
C LYS A 284 12.89 7.73 13.85
N GLU A 285 13.95 6.94 13.69
CA GLU A 285 15.20 7.13 14.41
C GLU A 285 15.84 8.48 14.06
N PHE A 286 15.80 8.85 12.77
CA PHE A 286 16.32 10.14 12.32
C PHE A 286 15.60 11.30 13.01
N LEU A 287 14.27 11.36 13.00
CA LEU A 287 13.49 12.42 13.61
C LEU A 287 13.69 12.47 15.13
N MET A 288 13.74 11.32 15.80
CA MET A 288 14.04 11.27 17.25
C MET A 288 15.45 11.76 17.58
N SER A 289 16.43 11.52 16.71
CA SER A 289 17.81 11.96 16.92
C SER A 289 17.99 13.49 16.90
N THR A 290 17.06 14.24 16.29
CA THR A 290 17.08 15.71 16.30
C THR A 290 16.80 16.29 17.68
N GLY A 291 16.09 15.55 18.55
CA GLY A 291 15.67 16.01 19.88
C GLY A 291 14.54 17.05 19.87
N ASP A 292 13.91 17.31 18.72
CA ASP A 292 12.85 18.31 18.58
C ASP A 292 11.45 17.72 18.78
N PHE A 293 11.30 16.40 18.59
CA PHE A 293 10.03 15.69 18.70
C PHE A 293 9.80 15.18 20.12
N GLU A 294 8.59 15.37 20.63
CA GLU A 294 8.14 14.77 21.91
C GLU A 294 8.06 13.24 21.81
N SER A 295 7.50 12.74 20.68
CA SER A 295 7.44 11.31 20.40
C SER A 295 7.26 11.03 18.91
N VAL A 296 7.79 9.88 18.48
CA VAL A 296 7.56 9.26 17.19
C VAL A 296 7.21 7.79 17.43
N LEU A 297 5.92 7.42 17.27
CA LEU A 297 5.39 6.12 17.65
C LEU A 297 4.86 5.37 16.44
N GLY A 298 5.36 4.17 16.20
CA GLY A 298 5.03 3.30 15.07
C GLY A 298 6.27 2.67 14.44
N HIS A 299 6.14 2.28 13.16
CA HIS A 299 7.22 1.66 12.39
C HIS A 299 8.25 2.68 11.91
N ASP A 300 9.44 2.21 11.52
CA ASP A 300 10.58 3.03 11.12
C ASP A 300 10.26 4.07 10.03
N ASN A 301 9.43 3.71 9.06
CA ASN A 301 9.10 4.54 7.91
C ASN A 301 7.63 4.97 7.84
N ALA A 302 6.81 4.61 8.86
CA ALA A 302 5.39 4.94 8.96
C ALA A 302 4.94 5.05 10.41
N ALA A 303 4.98 6.25 10.97
CA ALA A 303 4.66 6.48 12.38
C ALA A 303 3.77 7.72 12.59
N GLY A 304 3.21 7.80 13.79
CA GLY A 304 2.61 9.02 14.33
C GLY A 304 3.68 9.90 14.95
N VAL A 305 3.55 11.21 14.85
CA VAL A 305 4.48 12.19 15.44
C VAL A 305 3.75 13.12 16.38
N LYS A 306 4.49 13.59 17.42
CA LYS A 306 4.08 14.67 18.30
C LYS A 306 5.26 15.65 18.48
N ILE A 307 4.99 16.93 18.25
CA ILE A 307 6.01 18.00 18.31
C ILE A 307 5.38 19.27 18.88
N LYS A 308 6.14 20.02 19.69
CA LYS A 308 5.71 21.39 20.11
C LYS A 308 5.66 22.31 18.90
N LYS A 309 4.63 23.16 18.84
CA LYS A 309 4.48 24.13 17.74
C LYS A 309 5.68 25.04 17.56
N GLU A 310 6.26 25.49 18.68
CA GLU A 310 7.45 26.35 18.71
C GLU A 310 8.71 25.67 18.16
N ASN A 311 8.79 24.33 18.23
CA ASN A 311 9.95 23.55 17.76
C ASN A 311 9.91 23.28 16.24
N VAL A 312 8.77 23.42 15.56
CA VAL A 312 8.66 23.07 14.13
C VAL A 312 9.68 23.81 13.24
N PRO A 313 9.88 25.14 13.38
CA PRO A 313 10.90 25.84 12.58
C PRO A 313 12.32 25.32 12.84
N LYS A 314 12.63 25.00 14.09
CA LYS A 314 13.94 24.42 14.48
C LYS A 314 14.10 23.03 13.89
N ALA A 315 13.11 22.16 14.02
CA ALA A 315 13.14 20.81 13.43
C ALA A 315 13.38 20.84 11.92
N ILE A 316 12.74 21.75 11.18
CA ILE A 316 12.98 21.93 9.75
C ILE A 316 14.44 22.33 9.49
N ALA A 317 14.97 23.29 10.24
CA ALA A 317 16.34 23.76 10.08
C ALA A 317 17.35 22.66 10.39
N ASP A 318 17.15 21.92 11.48
CA ASP A 318 18.03 20.83 11.92
C ASP A 318 18.01 19.67 10.91
N CYS A 319 16.82 19.27 10.41
CA CYS A 319 16.73 18.29 9.35
C CYS A 319 17.48 18.72 8.08
N ASN A 320 17.33 19.97 7.66
CA ASN A 320 18.03 20.48 6.48
C ASN A 320 19.56 20.50 6.67
N GLU A 321 20.04 20.88 7.85
CA GLU A 321 21.48 20.90 8.15
C GLU A 321 22.06 19.48 8.23
N LEU A 322 21.38 18.56 8.92
CA LEU A 322 21.83 17.17 9.04
C LEU A 322 21.86 16.45 7.69
N LEU A 323 20.92 16.77 6.80
CA LEU A 323 20.78 16.17 5.49
C LEU A 323 21.37 17.00 4.34
N LYS A 324 22.13 18.07 4.61
CA LYS A 324 22.65 18.99 3.59
C LYS A 324 23.44 18.30 2.48
N ASN A 325 24.19 17.25 2.84
CA ASN A 325 25.01 16.48 1.89
C ASN A 325 24.28 15.24 1.34
N VAL A 326 23.02 15.01 1.74
CA VAL A 326 22.21 13.89 1.26
C VAL A 326 21.37 14.38 0.08
N THR A 327 21.51 13.73 -1.07
CA THR A 327 20.60 13.97 -2.20
C THR A 327 19.31 13.21 -1.97
N MET A 328 18.18 13.91 -1.91
CA MET A 328 16.86 13.30 -1.87
C MET A 328 16.47 12.93 -3.31
N SER A 329 16.77 11.71 -3.68
CA SER A 329 16.40 11.11 -4.96
C SER A 329 15.86 9.72 -4.70
N LYS A 330 14.94 9.29 -5.53
CA LYS A 330 14.46 7.91 -5.50
C LYS A 330 15.49 7.03 -6.17
N GLU A 331 16.20 6.21 -5.39
CA GLU A 331 17.06 5.17 -5.95
C GLU A 331 16.21 3.96 -6.33
N ILE A 332 16.41 3.44 -7.53
CA ILE A 332 15.79 2.21 -7.99
C ILE A 332 16.90 1.16 -8.13
N VAL A 333 16.87 0.17 -7.26
CA VAL A 333 17.75 -1.00 -7.38
C VAL A 333 17.21 -1.90 -8.48
N VAL A 334 18.04 -2.19 -9.47
CA VAL A 334 17.67 -3.07 -10.58
C VAL A 334 18.24 -4.47 -10.36
N ASP A 335 17.44 -5.49 -10.63
CA ASP A 335 17.84 -6.89 -10.44
C ASP A 335 18.55 -7.46 -11.69
N PHE A 336 18.17 -6.96 -12.86
CA PHE A 336 18.70 -7.43 -14.14
C PHE A 336 19.03 -6.26 -15.06
N ASP A 337 20.20 -6.33 -15.69
CA ASP A 337 20.68 -5.39 -16.70
C ASP A 337 21.00 -6.12 -18.00
N PHE A 338 20.36 -5.74 -19.10
CA PHE A 338 20.64 -6.31 -20.42
C PHE A 338 20.24 -5.39 -21.57
N ASP A 339 20.85 -5.64 -22.73
CA ASP A 339 20.54 -4.94 -23.96
C ASP A 339 19.21 -5.39 -24.57
N TYR A 340 18.45 -4.46 -25.16
CA TYR A 340 17.15 -4.71 -25.80
C TYR A 340 17.17 -5.89 -26.79
N SER A 341 18.28 -6.14 -27.49
CA SER A 341 18.41 -7.27 -28.41
C SER A 341 18.14 -8.63 -27.74
N ARG A 342 18.36 -8.73 -26.41
CA ARG A 342 18.13 -9.94 -25.62
C ARG A 342 16.69 -10.05 -25.08
N LEU A 343 15.88 -9.00 -25.19
CA LEU A 343 14.49 -9.05 -24.75
C LEU A 343 13.67 -9.95 -25.68
N THR A 344 12.92 -10.87 -25.08
CA THR A 344 12.02 -11.80 -25.79
C THR A 344 10.69 -11.90 -25.07
N VAL A 345 9.63 -12.29 -25.81
CA VAL A 345 8.29 -12.52 -25.22
C VAL A 345 8.24 -13.57 -24.12
N ALA A 346 9.25 -14.44 -24.04
CA ALA A 346 9.33 -15.47 -23.00
C ALA A 346 9.50 -14.81 -21.62
N LEU A 347 10.26 -13.71 -21.53
CA LEU A 347 10.59 -13.09 -20.25
C LEU A 347 9.34 -12.49 -19.57
N PRO A 348 8.50 -11.63 -20.20
CA PRO A 348 7.24 -11.16 -19.62
C PRO A 348 6.29 -12.30 -19.27
N LYS A 349 6.25 -13.39 -20.05
CA LYS A 349 5.43 -14.57 -19.74
C LYS A 349 5.90 -15.26 -18.47
N THR A 350 7.22 -15.49 -18.32
CA THR A 350 7.79 -16.07 -17.10
C THR A 350 7.50 -15.20 -15.88
N MET A 351 7.66 -13.87 -15.97
CA MET A 351 7.34 -12.96 -14.87
C MET A 351 5.87 -13.03 -14.49
N TYR A 352 4.98 -13.10 -15.47
CA TYR A 352 3.55 -13.29 -15.21
C TYR A 352 3.25 -14.64 -14.54
N GLU A 353 3.89 -15.74 -14.94
CA GLU A 353 3.72 -17.04 -14.28
C GLU A 353 4.19 -17.01 -12.83
N MET A 354 5.19 -16.18 -12.53
CA MET A 354 5.72 -15.97 -11.18
C MET A 354 4.93 -14.96 -10.35
N HIS A 355 3.90 -14.27 -10.88
CA HIS A 355 3.20 -13.19 -10.20
C HIS A 355 2.60 -13.56 -8.82
N LYS A 356 2.34 -14.86 -8.60
CA LYS A 356 1.80 -15.36 -7.31
C LYS A 356 2.83 -15.40 -6.18
N ILE A 357 4.13 -15.23 -6.47
CA ILE A 357 5.18 -15.25 -5.45
C ILE A 357 5.52 -13.87 -4.90
N TRP A 358 5.18 -12.81 -5.62
CA TRP A 358 5.45 -11.44 -5.21
C TRP A 358 4.59 -11.06 -4.02
N ALA A 359 5.20 -10.43 -3.02
CA ALA A 359 4.55 -10.08 -1.76
C ALA A 359 5.44 -9.11 -0.98
N GLN A 360 4.99 -8.69 0.21
CA GLN A 360 5.83 -7.95 1.13
C GLN A 360 7.13 -8.72 1.43
N GLY A 361 8.27 -8.05 1.29
CA GLY A 361 9.61 -8.62 1.40
C GLY A 361 10.11 -9.27 0.09
N ILE A 362 9.22 -9.81 -0.76
CA ILE A 362 9.57 -10.46 -2.03
C ILE A 362 9.07 -9.60 -3.18
N SER A 363 9.84 -8.60 -3.56
CA SER A 363 9.48 -7.64 -4.60
C SER A 363 9.52 -8.24 -6.01
N GLU A 364 8.66 -7.72 -6.88
CA GLU A 364 8.78 -7.96 -8.32
C GLU A 364 10.08 -7.36 -8.84
N PRO A 365 10.87 -8.09 -9.65
CA PRO A 365 12.17 -7.62 -10.11
C PRO A 365 12.05 -6.46 -11.08
N TYR A 366 13.02 -5.55 -10.99
CA TYR A 366 13.26 -4.48 -11.97
C TYR A 366 14.28 -4.90 -12.99
N PHE A 367 13.99 -4.57 -14.26
CA PHE A 367 14.81 -4.84 -15.42
C PHE A 367 15.30 -3.51 -16.00
N TYR A 368 16.61 -3.26 -15.99
CA TYR A 368 17.20 -2.16 -16.77
C TYR A 368 17.48 -2.66 -18.18
N ILE A 369 16.71 -2.15 -19.12
CA ILE A 369 16.79 -2.54 -20.54
C ILE A 369 17.44 -1.40 -21.30
N ARG A 370 18.60 -1.67 -21.88
CA ARG A 370 19.38 -0.69 -22.64
C ARG A 370 19.01 -0.69 -24.11
N ASN A 371 19.15 0.47 -24.74
CA ASN A 371 19.02 0.66 -26.17
C ASN A 371 17.64 0.28 -26.72
N ILE A 372 16.55 0.62 -26.04
CA ILE A 372 15.18 0.40 -26.52
C ILE A 372 14.91 1.40 -27.65
N PRO A 373 14.65 0.90 -28.90
CA PRO A 373 14.33 1.78 -30.02
C PRO A 373 12.83 2.13 -29.98
N LEU A 374 12.52 3.41 -29.80
CA LEU A 374 11.16 3.91 -29.87
C LEU A 374 10.88 4.41 -31.31
N ALA A 375 10.26 3.58 -32.12
CA ALA A 375 9.83 3.98 -33.46
C ALA A 375 8.46 4.66 -33.39
N HIS A 376 8.30 5.78 -34.06
CA HIS A 376 7.07 6.57 -34.03
C HIS A 376 5.81 5.79 -34.43
N SER A 377 5.91 4.98 -35.48
CA SER A 377 4.78 4.18 -35.99
C SER A 377 4.13 3.25 -34.94
N GLY A 378 4.89 2.91 -33.87
CA GLY A 378 4.43 2.10 -32.75
C GLY A 378 3.86 2.89 -31.55
N CYS A 379 3.97 4.23 -31.57
CA CYS A 379 3.67 5.07 -30.42
C CYS A 379 2.22 5.57 -30.42
N ALA A 380 1.54 5.48 -29.27
CA ALA A 380 0.18 5.98 -29.11
C ALA A 380 -0.08 6.50 -27.69
N PRO A 381 -0.70 7.68 -27.55
CA PRO A 381 -1.16 8.15 -26.25
C PRO A 381 -2.30 7.26 -25.74
N MET A 382 -2.36 7.06 -24.44
CA MET A 382 -3.38 6.27 -23.76
C MET A 382 -4.02 7.05 -22.61
N GLY A 383 -5.14 6.51 -22.14
CA GLY A 383 -5.87 7.08 -21.03
C GLY A 383 -6.81 8.22 -21.44
N LYS A 384 -7.66 8.60 -20.51
CA LYS A 384 -8.74 9.58 -20.76
C LYS A 384 -8.21 10.99 -21.06
N ASN A 385 -7.03 11.31 -20.56
CA ASN A 385 -6.38 12.61 -20.71
C ASN A 385 -5.16 12.58 -21.64
N GLY A 386 -4.83 11.41 -22.24
CA GLY A 386 -3.66 11.26 -23.10
C GLY A 386 -2.29 11.35 -22.42
N ASN A 387 -2.27 11.32 -21.07
CA ASN A 387 -1.06 11.45 -20.27
C ASN A 387 -0.33 10.13 -19.97
N MET A 388 -0.80 9.04 -20.53
CA MET A 388 -0.15 7.74 -20.52
C MET A 388 0.28 7.40 -21.95
N TRP A 389 1.33 6.61 -22.08
CA TRP A 389 1.90 6.34 -23.36
C TRP A 389 2.20 4.86 -23.58
N LYS A 390 2.03 4.41 -24.82
CA LYS A 390 2.31 3.06 -25.24
C LYS A 390 3.13 3.07 -26.53
N TYR A 391 4.19 2.25 -26.57
CA TYR A 391 4.89 1.87 -27.76
C TYR A 391 4.66 0.37 -28.03
N SER A 392 4.10 0.04 -29.17
CA SER A 392 3.92 -1.34 -29.60
C SER A 392 5.07 -1.74 -30.51
N ASP A 393 5.96 -2.57 -29.98
CA ASP A 393 7.05 -3.16 -30.75
C ASP A 393 6.56 -4.40 -31.49
N GLU A 394 6.25 -4.25 -32.77
CA GLU A 394 5.72 -5.35 -33.60
C GLU A 394 6.77 -6.43 -33.86
N GLU A 395 8.06 -6.09 -33.94
CA GLU A 395 9.13 -7.05 -34.17
C GLU A 395 9.31 -7.98 -32.96
N LYS A 396 9.32 -7.43 -31.75
CA LYS A 396 9.44 -8.20 -30.51
C LYS A 396 8.09 -8.77 -30.05
N GLY A 397 6.96 -8.21 -30.46
CA GLY A 397 5.63 -8.54 -29.96
C GLY A 397 5.43 -8.16 -28.50
N ILE A 398 6.01 -7.05 -28.05
CA ILE A 398 5.98 -6.54 -26.67
C ILE A 398 5.50 -5.09 -26.70
N ASP A 399 4.53 -4.76 -25.84
CA ASP A 399 4.11 -3.39 -25.62
C ASP A 399 4.95 -2.77 -24.49
N PHE A 400 5.62 -1.65 -24.74
CA PHE A 400 6.19 -0.79 -23.70
C PHE A 400 5.14 0.24 -23.29
N VAL A 401 4.90 0.41 -21.99
CA VAL A 401 3.89 1.32 -21.48
C VAL A 401 4.42 2.16 -20.34
N CYS A 402 4.04 3.43 -20.31
CA CYS A 402 4.35 4.36 -19.24
C CYS A 402 3.05 4.89 -18.65
N PHE A 403 2.77 4.58 -17.37
CA PHE A 403 1.47 4.85 -16.77
C PHE A 403 1.44 6.07 -15.84
N ALA A 404 2.53 6.45 -15.25
CA ALA A 404 2.50 7.39 -14.12
C ALA A 404 3.73 8.30 -14.03
N ASP A 405 4.27 8.71 -15.16
CA ASP A 405 5.42 9.60 -15.21
C ASP A 405 5.04 11.11 -15.28
N ASN A 406 3.77 11.43 -15.07
CA ASN A 406 3.19 12.78 -15.22
C ASN A 406 3.37 13.39 -16.63
N GLY A 407 3.44 12.54 -17.66
CA GLY A 407 3.67 12.98 -19.05
C GLY A 407 5.13 13.21 -19.40
N ARG A 408 6.10 13.00 -18.49
CA ARG A 408 7.51 13.27 -18.68
C ARG A 408 8.09 12.64 -19.97
N LEU A 409 7.68 11.40 -20.28
CA LEU A 409 8.12 10.73 -21.50
C LEU A 409 7.52 11.39 -22.75
N ILE A 410 6.25 11.84 -22.69
CA ILE A 410 5.58 12.57 -23.77
C ILE A 410 6.22 13.93 -23.94
N ASP A 411 6.36 14.69 -22.86
CA ASP A 411 6.98 16.03 -22.86
C ASP A 411 8.39 15.94 -23.43
N TRP A 412 9.18 14.94 -23.00
CA TRP A 412 10.51 14.74 -23.58
C TRP A 412 10.47 14.39 -25.07
N ILE A 413 9.53 13.55 -25.52
CA ILE A 413 9.37 13.24 -26.94
C ILE A 413 9.04 14.52 -27.72
N GLU A 414 8.14 15.37 -27.20
CA GLU A 414 7.76 16.64 -27.83
C GLU A 414 8.92 17.65 -27.84
N ASP A 415 9.61 17.82 -26.69
CA ASP A 415 10.73 18.78 -26.54
C ASP A 415 12.01 18.35 -27.29
N SER A 416 12.14 17.07 -27.62
CA SER A 416 13.34 16.55 -28.30
C SER A 416 13.32 16.78 -29.80
N PHE A 417 12.31 17.43 -30.37
CA PHE A 417 12.16 17.68 -31.80
C PHE A 417 12.06 19.18 -32.09
N GLU A 418 12.82 19.66 -33.06
CA GLU A 418 12.54 20.96 -33.69
C GLU A 418 11.27 20.82 -34.55
N ASP A 419 10.54 21.93 -34.75
CA ASP A 419 9.25 21.95 -35.47
C ASP A 419 9.26 21.21 -36.83
N ASP A 420 10.37 21.24 -37.53
CA ASP A 420 10.58 20.55 -38.82
C ASP A 420 10.79 19.03 -38.65
N GLU A 421 11.27 18.55 -37.49
CA GLU A 421 11.50 17.14 -37.18
C GLU A 421 10.24 16.45 -36.67
N VAL A 422 9.27 17.16 -36.09
CA VAL A 422 7.98 16.63 -35.67
C VAL A 422 7.26 16.01 -36.88
N VAL A 423 7.37 16.60 -38.06
CA VAL A 423 6.78 16.05 -39.28
C VAL A 423 7.49 14.75 -39.70
N THR A 424 8.77 14.62 -39.45
CA THR A 424 9.58 13.41 -39.77
C THR A 424 9.48 12.33 -38.70
N PHE A 425 9.23 12.70 -37.45
CA PHE A 425 8.95 11.73 -36.36
C PHE A 425 7.65 10.99 -36.61
N TYR A 426 6.66 11.65 -37.20
CA TYR A 426 5.43 11.02 -37.68
C TYR A 426 5.59 10.29 -39.04
N GLY A 427 6.79 10.26 -39.58
CA GLY A 427 7.16 9.46 -40.76
C GLY A 427 7.86 8.15 -40.38
N ASP A 428 7.70 7.13 -41.20
CA ASP A 428 8.07 5.71 -40.92
C ASP A 428 9.56 5.43 -40.64
N ASN A 429 10.44 6.44 -40.57
CA ASN A 429 11.88 6.24 -40.54
C ASN A 429 12.62 6.83 -39.33
N TYR A 430 11.94 7.32 -38.29
CA TYR A 430 12.61 7.92 -37.15
C TYR A 430 12.53 7.07 -35.90
N THR A 431 13.66 6.84 -35.24
CA THR A 431 13.76 6.03 -34.01
C THR A 431 14.57 6.80 -32.95
N LYS A 432 14.00 7.00 -31.78
CA LYS A 432 14.71 7.47 -30.58
C LYS A 432 15.13 6.28 -29.74
N ILE A 433 16.21 6.40 -29.01
CA ILE A 433 16.75 5.34 -28.17
C ILE A 433 16.67 5.78 -26.71
N ILE A 434 16.15 4.92 -25.87
CA ILE A 434 16.14 5.10 -24.41
C ILE A 434 16.74 3.89 -23.71
N ASN A 435 17.28 4.12 -22.53
CA ASN A 435 17.42 3.08 -21.51
C ASN A 435 16.25 3.19 -20.54
N ALA A 436 15.66 2.10 -20.12
CA ALA A 436 14.53 2.15 -19.19
C ALA A 436 14.61 1.07 -18.10
N VAL A 437 14.17 1.46 -16.91
CA VAL A 437 13.84 0.52 -15.84
C VAL A 437 12.41 0.07 -16.03
N CYS A 438 12.20 -1.24 -16.18
CA CYS A 438 10.92 -1.83 -16.51
C CYS A 438 10.50 -2.90 -15.50
N ARG A 439 9.18 -3.08 -15.33
CA ARG A 439 8.56 -4.32 -14.86
C ARG A 439 8.01 -5.07 -16.06
N LEU A 440 8.14 -6.40 -16.03
CA LEU A 440 7.72 -7.24 -17.16
C LEU A 440 6.51 -8.09 -16.77
N SER A 441 5.44 -8.05 -17.57
CA SER A 441 4.19 -8.75 -17.26
C SER A 441 3.39 -9.08 -18.52
N LEU A 442 2.18 -9.61 -18.35
CA LEU A 442 1.18 -9.74 -19.42
C LEU A 442 0.00 -8.78 -19.15
N ASN A 443 -0.36 -8.02 -20.16
CA ASN A 443 -1.61 -7.28 -20.16
C ASN A 443 -2.75 -8.16 -20.67
N GLN A 444 -3.82 -8.29 -19.88
CA GLN A 444 -5.03 -9.02 -20.27
C GLN A 444 -6.21 -8.05 -20.42
N TYR A 445 -6.60 -7.79 -21.65
CA TYR A 445 -7.77 -6.97 -21.95
C TYR A 445 -8.75 -7.74 -22.82
N GLY A 446 -9.92 -8.05 -22.28
CA GLY A 446 -10.88 -8.97 -22.92
C GLY A 446 -10.25 -10.36 -23.14
N ASN A 447 -10.25 -10.82 -24.38
CA ASN A 447 -9.64 -12.09 -24.78
C ASN A 447 -8.19 -11.93 -25.30
N LYS A 448 -7.66 -10.70 -25.34
CA LYS A 448 -6.31 -10.43 -25.82
C LYS A 448 -5.32 -10.44 -24.66
N VAL A 449 -4.24 -11.20 -24.81
CA VAL A 449 -3.11 -11.23 -23.88
C VAL A 449 -1.88 -10.73 -24.63
N THR A 450 -1.27 -9.67 -24.14
CA THR A 450 -0.10 -9.03 -24.76
C THR A 450 1.05 -8.96 -23.77
N PRO A 451 2.26 -9.44 -24.13
CA PRO A 451 3.46 -9.21 -23.35
C PRO A 451 3.73 -7.71 -23.19
N GLN A 452 4.10 -7.30 -21.99
CA GLN A 452 4.24 -5.89 -21.64
C GLN A 452 5.50 -5.63 -20.82
N ALA A 453 6.17 -4.52 -21.14
CA ALA A 453 7.20 -3.90 -20.33
C ALA A 453 6.66 -2.56 -19.81
N GLN A 454 6.39 -2.48 -18.51
CA GLN A 454 5.96 -1.24 -17.88
C GLN A 454 7.18 -0.41 -17.52
N ILE A 455 7.36 0.71 -18.17
CA ILE A 455 8.44 1.68 -17.89
C ILE A 455 8.13 2.36 -16.54
N VAL A 456 9.08 2.26 -15.62
CA VAL A 456 9.04 2.88 -14.29
C VAL A 456 9.86 4.15 -14.26
N ASP A 457 11.02 4.11 -14.93
CA ASP A 457 11.91 5.24 -15.13
C ASP A 457 12.71 5.06 -16.43
N PHE A 458 13.23 6.14 -17.00
CA PHE A 458 13.98 6.10 -18.24
C PHE A 458 15.02 7.22 -18.34
N GLU A 459 16.02 6.98 -19.15
CA GLU A 459 16.98 7.98 -19.60
C GLU A 459 17.10 7.94 -21.12
N VAL A 460 17.43 9.08 -21.68
CA VAL A 460 17.60 9.26 -23.11
C VAL A 460 19.06 9.12 -23.47
N ILE A 461 19.33 8.46 -24.62
CA ILE A 461 20.69 8.27 -25.15
C ILE A 461 20.89 9.17 -26.36
#